data_311bfc2d9923438686dc6693b9a9be9c
#
_entry.id   311bfc2d9923438686dc6693b9a9be9c
#
_cell.length_a   1.000
_cell.length_b   1.000
_cell.length_c   1.000
_cell.angle_alpha   90.00
_cell.angle_beta   90.00
_cell.angle_gamma   90.00
#
_symmetry.space_group_name_H-M   'P 1'
#
loop_
_entity.id
_entity.type
_entity.pdbx_description
1 polymer ?
#
loop_
_entity_poly.entity_id
_entity_poly.type
_entity_poly.pdbx_seq_one_letter_code
_entity_poly.pdbx_strand_id
1 'polypeptide(L)'
;MSSSTALKLMTGDKLPAVGFGLWKVEKQASPTIVEEAARAGYRHFDCASDYGNEADVGQGLRQVLSGVCKRDELWVTSKLWSTNHAPQHVRQACERSLRDLQLDYLDLYLIHFPIALEYVPPETRYPAGWFHDPDAAQPKMKPARVPIADTWRAMESLVEAGLVKNIGVCNFGVSLLRDMLSYASIPPAVLQVEMHPYLAQEKLLRFCGEQGIAVTAFSPLGALSYFQIGMATEDESVLNQPVVRAAAERHKKSPAQVVLRWGVQRGTAVIPKTSRPERLRENLAIFDFELTADEMKAITALDRNRRFNDPGVFCEEAFNTFFPIYE
;
A
#
# COMPACT_ATOMS: atom_id res chain seq x y z
N MET A 1 8.12 23.58 -7.11
CA MET A 1 9.06 22.49 -7.50
C MET A 1 8.27 21.54 -8.38
N SER A 2 8.74 21.25 -9.59
CA SER A 2 8.08 20.25 -10.46
C SER A 2 8.05 18.92 -9.71
N SER A 3 6.87 18.32 -9.53
CA SER A 3 6.74 17.02 -8.86
C SER A 3 7.40 15.95 -9.74
N SER A 4 8.34 15.25 -9.17
CA SER A 4 9.01 14.12 -9.83
C SER A 4 8.03 12.98 -10.08
N THR A 5 8.18 12.28 -11.21
CA THR A 5 7.43 11.06 -11.52
C THR A 5 7.87 9.86 -10.67
N ALA A 6 8.93 10.02 -9.85
CA ALA A 6 9.44 9.01 -8.92
C ALA A 6 10.03 9.65 -7.67
N LEU A 7 9.94 8.95 -6.54
CA LEU A 7 10.60 9.28 -5.28
C LEU A 7 11.97 8.60 -5.24
N LYS A 8 13.01 9.34 -4.86
CA LYS A 8 14.34 8.76 -4.63
C LYS A 8 14.40 8.22 -3.20
N LEU A 9 14.69 6.93 -3.06
CA LEU A 9 14.91 6.28 -1.77
C LEU A 9 16.34 6.51 -1.24
N MET A 10 16.56 6.28 0.04
CA MET A 10 17.89 6.32 0.66
C MET A 10 18.85 5.28 0.05
N THR A 11 18.33 4.16 -0.43
CA THR A 11 19.06 3.12 -1.15
C THR A 11 19.56 3.56 -2.53
N GLY A 12 19.04 4.68 -3.03
CA GLY A 12 19.32 5.17 -4.39
C GLY A 12 18.29 4.75 -5.43
N ASP A 13 17.44 3.78 -5.11
CA ASP A 13 16.37 3.32 -5.98
C ASP A 13 15.30 4.40 -6.20
N LYS A 14 14.52 4.24 -7.27
CA LYS A 14 13.46 5.19 -7.66
C LYS A 14 12.10 4.51 -7.59
N LEU A 15 11.32 4.85 -6.58
CA LEU A 15 9.93 4.42 -6.42
C LEU A 15 9.02 5.25 -7.33
N PRO A 16 8.33 4.67 -8.33
CA PRO A 16 7.39 5.44 -9.17
C PRO A 16 6.27 6.07 -8.32
N ALA A 17 6.02 7.36 -8.53
CA ALA A 17 5.10 8.15 -7.72
C ALA A 17 3.62 7.75 -7.90
N VAL A 18 3.28 7.04 -8.99
CA VAL A 18 1.96 6.46 -9.19
C VAL A 18 2.12 4.97 -9.42
N GLY A 19 1.57 4.18 -8.49
CA GLY A 19 1.50 2.74 -8.60
C GLY A 19 0.06 2.26 -8.85
N PHE A 20 -0.07 0.99 -9.21
CA PHE A 20 -1.35 0.32 -9.38
C PHE A 20 -1.63 -0.59 -8.19
N GLY A 21 -2.64 -0.25 -7.39
CA GLY A 21 -3.06 -1.04 -6.24
C GLY A 21 -3.88 -2.26 -6.68
N LEU A 22 -3.54 -3.44 -6.16
CA LEU A 22 -4.17 -4.71 -6.53
C LEU A 22 -5.14 -5.26 -5.47
N TRP A 23 -5.35 -4.54 -4.38
CA TRP A 23 -6.37 -4.90 -3.39
C TRP A 23 -7.77 -4.90 -4.02
N LYS A 24 -8.52 -5.98 -3.81
CA LYS A 24 -9.87 -6.19 -4.38
C LYS A 24 -9.93 -6.19 -5.92
N VAL A 25 -8.84 -6.52 -6.58
CA VAL A 25 -8.89 -6.93 -7.98
C VAL A 25 -9.25 -8.41 -8.02
N GLU A 26 -10.32 -8.74 -8.75
CA GLU A 26 -10.78 -10.11 -8.90
C GLU A 26 -9.69 -11.00 -9.52
N LYS A 27 -9.53 -12.23 -9.01
CA LYS A 27 -8.48 -13.17 -9.46
C LYS A 27 -8.47 -13.33 -10.97
N GLN A 28 -9.64 -13.66 -11.55
CA GLN A 28 -9.75 -13.90 -13.00
C GLN A 28 -9.47 -12.66 -13.86
N ALA A 29 -9.69 -11.46 -13.31
CA ALA A 29 -9.42 -10.19 -14.00
C ALA A 29 -7.95 -9.74 -13.84
N SER A 30 -7.23 -10.27 -12.85
CA SER A 30 -5.89 -9.80 -12.49
C SER A 30 -4.88 -9.90 -13.63
N PRO A 31 -4.77 -10.99 -14.41
CA PRO A 31 -3.81 -11.05 -15.50
C PRO A 31 -4.04 -9.94 -16.54
N THR A 32 -5.28 -9.76 -16.96
CA THR A 32 -5.65 -8.78 -17.99
C THR A 32 -5.42 -7.34 -17.51
N ILE A 33 -5.89 -6.99 -16.31
CA ILE A 33 -5.77 -5.61 -15.80
C ILE A 33 -4.32 -5.23 -15.50
N VAL A 34 -3.47 -6.18 -15.09
CA VAL A 34 -2.02 -5.96 -14.90
C VAL A 34 -1.35 -5.64 -16.23
N GLU A 35 -1.64 -6.41 -17.29
CA GLU A 35 -1.11 -6.13 -18.62
C GLU A 35 -1.61 -4.79 -19.17
N GLU A 36 -2.90 -4.49 -19.04
CA GLU A 36 -3.49 -3.21 -19.46
C GLU A 36 -2.89 -2.02 -18.70
N ALA A 37 -2.68 -2.15 -17.39
CA ALA A 37 -2.01 -1.14 -16.59
C ALA A 37 -0.56 -0.90 -17.08
N ALA A 38 0.20 -1.96 -17.33
CA ALA A 38 1.56 -1.85 -17.85
C ALA A 38 1.59 -1.19 -19.25
N ARG A 39 0.66 -1.55 -20.14
CA ARG A 39 0.49 -0.93 -21.47
C ARG A 39 0.03 0.53 -21.39
N ALA A 40 -0.74 0.89 -20.35
CA ALA A 40 -1.10 2.28 -20.08
C ALA A 40 0.07 3.13 -19.55
N GLY A 41 1.16 2.50 -19.08
CA GLY A 41 2.37 3.16 -18.60
C GLY A 41 2.69 2.94 -17.12
N TYR A 42 1.90 2.17 -16.38
CA TYR A 42 2.27 1.80 -15.00
C TYR A 42 3.54 0.98 -14.98
N ARG A 43 4.40 1.31 -14.01
CA ARG A 43 5.65 0.59 -13.72
C ARG A 43 5.78 0.21 -12.24
N HIS A 44 4.76 0.49 -11.42
CA HIS A 44 4.70 0.13 -10.01
C HIS A 44 3.41 -0.64 -9.75
N PHE A 45 3.54 -1.87 -9.24
CA PHE A 45 2.44 -2.76 -8.87
C PHE A 45 2.51 -3.05 -7.38
N ASP A 46 1.41 -2.78 -6.67
CA ASP A 46 1.31 -2.99 -5.22
C ASP A 46 0.45 -4.21 -4.91
N CYS A 47 1.10 -5.30 -4.53
CA CYS A 47 0.54 -6.60 -4.21
C CYS A 47 0.53 -6.84 -2.68
N ALA A 48 -0.09 -7.91 -2.25
CA ALA A 48 0.06 -8.52 -0.94
C ALA A 48 -0.43 -9.96 -0.96
N SER A 49 0.21 -10.82 -0.17
CA SER A 49 -0.18 -12.23 -0.03
C SER A 49 -1.63 -12.39 0.49
N ASP A 50 -2.07 -11.47 1.37
CA ASP A 50 -3.43 -11.48 1.93
C ASP A 50 -4.53 -11.13 0.89
N TYR A 51 -4.17 -10.49 -0.23
CA TYR A 51 -5.14 -10.21 -1.29
C TYR A 51 -5.62 -11.48 -2.01
N GLY A 52 -4.85 -12.57 -1.90
CA GLY A 52 -5.17 -13.88 -2.43
C GLY A 52 -5.13 -13.97 -3.96
N ASN A 53 -4.60 -12.97 -4.64
CA ASN A 53 -4.54 -12.89 -6.10
C ASN A 53 -3.11 -12.85 -6.67
N GLU A 54 -2.06 -13.04 -5.85
CA GLU A 54 -0.66 -12.94 -6.32
C GLU A 54 -0.34 -13.89 -7.46
N ALA A 55 -0.88 -15.11 -7.47
CA ALA A 55 -0.64 -16.08 -8.54
C ALA A 55 -1.24 -15.61 -9.90
N ASP A 56 -2.42 -14.99 -9.86
CA ASP A 56 -3.06 -14.44 -11.06
C ASP A 56 -2.35 -13.15 -11.52
N VAL A 57 -1.93 -12.32 -10.57
CA VAL A 57 -1.07 -11.14 -10.84
C VAL A 57 0.25 -11.58 -11.47
N GLY A 58 0.87 -12.66 -11.00
CA GLY A 58 2.09 -13.25 -11.57
C GLY A 58 1.93 -13.67 -13.03
N GLN A 59 0.76 -14.22 -13.41
CA GLN A 59 0.46 -14.49 -14.81
C GLN A 59 0.45 -13.21 -15.65
N GLY A 60 -0.15 -12.13 -15.16
CA GLY A 60 -0.15 -10.82 -15.79
C GLY A 60 1.26 -10.22 -15.90
N LEU A 61 2.05 -10.28 -14.82
CA LEU A 61 3.44 -9.81 -14.83
C LEU A 61 4.30 -10.58 -15.83
N ARG A 62 4.12 -11.89 -15.94
CA ARG A 62 4.82 -12.68 -16.99
C ARG A 62 4.47 -12.20 -18.39
N GLN A 63 3.21 -11.88 -18.67
CA GLN A 63 2.79 -11.30 -19.96
C GLN A 63 3.45 -9.93 -20.19
N VAL A 64 3.48 -9.07 -19.16
CA VAL A 64 4.16 -7.78 -19.20
C VAL A 64 5.64 -7.93 -19.53
N LEU A 65 6.33 -8.84 -18.86
CA LEU A 65 7.77 -9.09 -19.06
C LEU A 65 8.09 -9.73 -20.41
N SER A 66 7.13 -10.42 -21.03
CA SER A 66 7.32 -11.01 -22.36
C SER A 66 7.18 -10.04 -23.52
N GLY A 67 6.55 -8.86 -23.33
CA GLY A 67 6.26 -8.00 -24.49
C GLY A 67 5.99 -6.52 -24.21
N VAL A 68 6.03 -6.06 -22.94
CA VAL A 68 5.72 -4.65 -22.62
C VAL A 68 6.94 -3.90 -22.08
N CYS A 69 7.65 -4.47 -21.08
CA CYS A 69 8.84 -3.87 -20.49
C CYS A 69 9.73 -4.92 -19.84
N LYS A 70 10.96 -4.52 -19.47
CA LYS A 70 11.92 -5.39 -18.78
C LYS A 70 11.64 -5.42 -17.28
N ARG A 71 12.22 -6.44 -16.58
CA ARG A 71 12.07 -6.58 -15.12
C ARG A 71 12.66 -5.40 -14.33
N ASP A 72 13.75 -4.84 -14.78
CA ASP A 72 14.42 -3.69 -14.17
C ASP A 72 13.69 -2.36 -14.39
N GLU A 73 12.72 -2.32 -15.30
CA GLU A 73 11.80 -1.19 -15.48
C GLU A 73 10.58 -1.26 -14.55
N LEU A 74 10.34 -2.41 -13.90
CA LEU A 74 9.21 -2.62 -13.00
C LEU A 74 9.63 -2.43 -11.54
N TRP A 75 8.71 -1.85 -10.78
CA TRP A 75 8.70 -1.85 -9.32
C TRP A 75 7.55 -2.72 -8.84
N VAL A 76 7.84 -3.82 -8.17
CA VAL A 76 6.83 -4.72 -7.61
C VAL A 76 6.98 -4.76 -6.09
N THR A 77 5.91 -4.41 -5.40
CA THR A 77 5.79 -4.44 -3.95
C THR A 77 4.92 -5.62 -3.53
N SER A 78 5.33 -6.36 -2.51
CA SER A 78 4.44 -7.26 -1.77
C SER A 78 4.60 -7.09 -0.26
N LYS A 79 3.83 -7.85 0.54
CA LYS A 79 3.70 -7.61 1.97
C LYS A 79 3.69 -8.91 2.77
N LEU A 80 4.43 -8.90 3.89
CA LEU A 80 4.43 -9.95 4.91
C LEU A 80 3.13 -9.87 5.70
N TRP A 81 2.34 -10.94 5.64
CA TRP A 81 1.07 -11.01 6.37
C TRP A 81 1.27 -11.24 7.88
N SER A 82 0.29 -10.83 8.65
CA SER A 82 0.30 -10.84 10.12
C SER A 82 0.58 -12.20 10.76
N THR A 83 0.21 -13.31 10.12
CA THR A 83 0.49 -14.67 10.61
C THR A 83 1.93 -15.13 10.41
N ASN A 84 2.74 -14.38 9.66
CA ASN A 84 4.12 -14.75 9.32
C ASN A 84 5.18 -13.87 10.01
N HIS A 85 4.84 -13.15 11.08
CA HIS A 85 5.76 -12.26 11.78
C HIS A 85 6.88 -12.99 12.52
N ALA A 86 6.65 -14.24 12.98
CA ALA A 86 7.70 -14.99 13.64
C ALA A 86 8.88 -15.22 12.66
N PRO A 87 10.14 -14.98 13.08
CA PRO A 87 11.31 -14.93 12.20
C PRO A 87 11.47 -16.14 11.27
N GLN A 88 11.16 -17.34 11.76
CA GLN A 88 11.25 -18.57 10.98
C GLN A 88 10.26 -18.64 9.80
N HIS A 89 9.21 -17.81 9.77
CA HIS A 89 8.19 -17.81 8.73
C HIS A 89 8.38 -16.70 7.68
N VAL A 90 9.17 -15.65 8.00
CA VAL A 90 9.35 -14.47 7.15
C VAL A 90 9.91 -14.84 5.78
N ARG A 91 11.00 -15.62 5.73
CA ARG A 91 11.63 -16.02 4.48
C ARG A 91 10.70 -16.88 3.62
N GLN A 92 10.04 -17.87 4.21
CA GLN A 92 9.12 -18.75 3.48
C GLN A 92 7.94 -17.98 2.90
N ALA A 93 7.42 -16.98 3.63
CA ALA A 93 6.35 -16.10 3.13
C ALA A 93 6.80 -15.26 1.93
N CYS A 94 8.01 -14.67 1.98
CA CYS A 94 8.58 -13.93 0.87
C CYS A 94 8.81 -14.81 -0.36
N GLU A 95 9.43 -15.98 -0.19
CA GLU A 95 9.68 -16.95 -1.27
C GLU A 95 8.38 -17.45 -1.90
N ARG A 96 7.29 -17.54 -1.11
CA ARG A 96 5.96 -17.87 -1.63
C ARG A 96 5.43 -16.74 -2.52
N SER A 97 5.45 -15.49 -2.05
CA SER A 97 5.06 -14.35 -2.88
C SER A 97 5.87 -14.27 -4.18
N LEU A 98 7.18 -14.53 -4.12
CA LEU A 98 8.03 -14.59 -5.32
C LEU A 98 7.57 -15.67 -6.31
N ARG A 99 7.27 -16.89 -5.81
CA ARG A 99 6.75 -17.98 -6.67
C ARG A 99 5.40 -17.62 -7.29
N ASP A 100 4.47 -17.11 -6.48
CA ASP A 100 3.13 -16.76 -6.92
C ASP A 100 3.18 -15.61 -7.94
N LEU A 101 4.01 -14.59 -7.71
CA LEU A 101 4.23 -13.48 -8.64
C LEU A 101 5.13 -13.84 -9.84
N GLN A 102 5.76 -15.02 -9.84
CA GLN A 102 6.69 -15.51 -10.89
C GLN A 102 7.89 -14.56 -11.08
N LEU A 103 8.49 -14.11 -9.97
CA LEU A 103 9.63 -13.19 -9.93
C LEU A 103 10.80 -13.79 -9.15
N ASP A 104 12.02 -13.36 -9.50
CA ASP A 104 13.24 -13.75 -8.79
C ASP A 104 13.52 -12.84 -7.58
N TYR A 105 13.03 -11.61 -7.61
CA TYR A 105 13.15 -10.65 -6.51
C TYR A 105 11.96 -9.68 -6.47
N LEU A 106 11.70 -9.11 -5.28
CA LEU A 106 10.81 -7.96 -5.11
C LEU A 106 11.61 -6.66 -5.04
N ASP A 107 11.07 -5.56 -5.54
CA ASP A 107 11.67 -4.24 -5.37
C ASP A 107 11.43 -3.69 -3.97
N LEU A 108 10.30 -4.07 -3.34
CA LEU A 108 9.95 -3.68 -1.98
C LEU A 108 9.13 -4.79 -1.30
N TYR A 109 9.51 -5.12 -0.05
CA TYR A 109 8.72 -6.00 0.80
C TYR A 109 8.39 -5.30 2.11
N LEU A 110 7.11 -5.31 2.50
CA LEU A 110 6.61 -4.53 3.63
C LEU A 110 6.04 -5.43 4.72
N ILE A 111 6.25 -5.12 6.00
CA ILE A 111 5.38 -5.64 7.07
C ILE A 111 4.00 -5.02 6.87
N HIS A 112 2.94 -5.82 6.67
CA HIS A 112 1.62 -5.34 6.25
C HIS A 112 0.88 -4.56 7.36
N PHE A 113 0.96 -5.05 8.60
CA PHE A 113 0.43 -4.40 9.80
C PHE A 113 1.38 -4.61 10.97
N PRO A 114 1.43 -3.71 11.97
CA PRO A 114 2.14 -3.95 13.23
C PRO A 114 1.36 -4.91 14.15
N ILE A 115 0.80 -5.96 13.58
CA ILE A 115 -0.07 -6.95 14.24
C ILE A 115 0.51 -8.33 13.99
N ALA A 116 1.04 -8.98 15.01
CA ALA A 116 1.44 -10.36 14.92
C ALA A 116 0.27 -11.29 15.31
N LEU A 117 -0.05 -12.25 14.44
CA LEU A 117 -1.05 -13.29 14.68
C LEU A 117 -0.38 -14.65 14.75
N GLU A 118 -1.03 -15.62 15.42
CA GLU A 118 -0.55 -17.01 15.42
C GLU A 118 -0.46 -17.54 13.99
N TYR A 119 0.58 -18.31 13.76
CA TYR A 119 0.89 -18.88 12.45
C TYR A 119 -0.22 -19.82 11.99
N VAL A 120 -0.60 -19.67 10.74
CA VAL A 120 -1.48 -20.58 10.02
C VAL A 120 -0.69 -21.18 8.86
N PRO A 121 -0.41 -22.48 8.85
CA PRO A 121 0.32 -23.11 7.75
C PRO A 121 -0.40 -22.92 6.42
N PRO A 122 0.31 -22.59 5.33
CA PRO A 122 -0.30 -22.41 4.01
C PRO A 122 -1.04 -23.64 3.47
N GLU A 123 -0.64 -24.83 3.92
CA GLU A 123 -1.30 -26.11 3.62
C GLU A 123 -2.67 -26.21 4.28
N THR A 124 -2.85 -25.53 5.40
CA THR A 124 -4.14 -25.44 6.10
C THR A 124 -5.05 -24.43 5.43
N ARG A 125 -4.51 -23.22 5.16
CA ARG A 125 -5.28 -22.14 4.50
C ARG A 125 -4.36 -21.08 3.91
N TYR A 126 -4.62 -20.70 2.65
CA TYR A 126 -3.94 -19.61 2.00
C TYR A 126 -4.88 -18.80 1.08
N PRO A 127 -4.94 -17.47 1.22
CA PRO A 127 -4.30 -16.69 2.28
C PRO A 127 -4.87 -17.01 3.66
N ALA A 128 -4.06 -16.77 4.69
CA ALA A 128 -4.44 -17.09 6.07
C ALA A 128 -5.64 -16.24 6.57
N GLY A 129 -5.77 -14.98 6.08
CA GLY A 129 -6.80 -14.05 6.54
C GLY A 129 -6.65 -13.65 8.01
N TRP A 130 -7.68 -13.05 8.57
CA TRP A 130 -7.67 -12.52 9.93
C TRP A 130 -8.05 -13.57 11.00
N PHE A 131 -9.02 -14.43 10.71
CA PHE A 131 -9.42 -15.48 11.66
C PHE A 131 -8.33 -16.55 11.82
N HIS A 132 -8.05 -16.94 13.06
CA HIS A 132 -7.18 -18.09 13.30
C HIS A 132 -7.82 -19.39 12.83
N ASP A 133 -9.07 -19.61 13.23
CA ASP A 133 -9.92 -20.71 12.78
C ASP A 133 -11.29 -20.14 12.40
N PRO A 134 -11.62 -20.04 11.08
CA PRO A 134 -12.90 -19.51 10.64
C PRO A 134 -14.08 -20.46 10.90
N ASP A 135 -13.84 -21.75 11.11
CA ASP A 135 -14.86 -22.78 11.34
C ASP A 135 -15.16 -22.99 12.83
N ALA A 136 -14.44 -22.28 13.73
CA ALA A 136 -14.71 -22.33 15.16
C ALA A 136 -16.12 -21.82 15.49
N ALA A 137 -16.68 -22.29 16.61
CA ALA A 137 -18.00 -21.83 17.09
C ALA A 137 -18.08 -20.31 17.32
N GLN A 138 -16.94 -19.68 17.62
CA GLN A 138 -16.77 -18.24 17.74
C GLN A 138 -15.45 -17.86 17.06
N PRO A 139 -15.44 -17.65 15.74
CA PRO A 139 -14.24 -17.29 15.01
C PRO A 139 -13.69 -15.94 15.50
N LYS A 140 -12.37 -15.87 15.72
CA LYS A 140 -11.69 -14.64 16.14
C LYS A 140 -10.25 -14.63 15.69
N MET A 141 -9.62 -13.47 15.74
CA MET A 141 -8.18 -13.33 15.60
C MET A 141 -7.47 -13.97 16.81
N LYS A 142 -6.23 -14.43 16.61
CA LYS A 142 -5.40 -14.95 17.70
C LYS A 142 -4.05 -14.25 17.69
N PRO A 143 -3.89 -13.18 18.51
CA PRO A 143 -2.64 -12.45 18.59
C PRO A 143 -1.48 -13.30 19.06
N ALA A 144 -0.31 -13.13 18.43
CA ALA A 144 0.95 -13.74 18.82
C ALA A 144 1.86 -12.72 19.49
N ARG A 145 2.74 -13.20 20.38
CA ARG A 145 3.74 -12.34 21.04
C ARG A 145 5.06 -12.41 20.29
N VAL A 146 5.15 -11.65 19.20
CA VAL A 146 6.36 -11.53 18.37
C VAL A 146 6.82 -10.06 18.41
N PRO A 147 8.01 -9.79 18.97
CA PRO A 147 8.57 -8.43 18.91
C PRO A 147 8.81 -8.01 17.46
N ILE A 148 8.43 -6.77 17.13
CA ILE A 148 8.66 -6.21 15.76
C ILE A 148 10.14 -6.25 15.40
N ALA A 149 11.03 -6.04 16.36
CA ALA A 149 12.47 -6.12 16.16
C ALA A 149 12.94 -7.49 15.64
N ASP A 150 12.33 -8.58 16.08
CA ASP A 150 12.69 -9.93 15.62
C ASP A 150 12.19 -10.18 14.19
N THR A 151 10.97 -9.73 13.89
CA THR A 151 10.43 -9.74 12.51
C THR A 151 11.32 -8.89 11.60
N TRP A 152 11.74 -7.70 12.06
CA TRP A 152 12.55 -6.79 11.25
C TRP A 152 13.92 -7.37 10.91
N ARG A 153 14.62 -7.99 11.86
CA ARG A 153 15.89 -8.70 11.58
C ARG A 153 15.73 -9.78 10.51
N ALA A 154 14.61 -10.52 10.54
CA ALA A 154 14.32 -11.49 9.50
C ALA A 154 14.02 -10.82 8.14
N MET A 155 13.40 -9.63 8.12
CA MET A 155 13.23 -8.83 6.90
C MET A 155 14.58 -8.35 6.34
N GLU A 156 15.49 -7.89 7.19
CA GLU A 156 16.85 -7.48 6.80
C GLU A 156 17.59 -8.64 6.12
N SER A 157 17.47 -9.86 6.62
CA SER A 157 18.10 -11.04 6.01
C SER A 157 17.59 -11.37 4.61
N LEU A 158 16.39 -10.91 4.23
CA LEU A 158 15.88 -11.04 2.86
C LEU A 158 16.64 -10.15 1.87
N VAL A 159 17.07 -8.96 2.32
CA VAL A 159 17.90 -8.05 1.52
C VAL A 159 19.29 -8.67 1.31
N GLU A 160 19.89 -9.20 2.38
CA GLU A 160 21.19 -9.88 2.31
C GLU A 160 21.15 -11.10 1.39
N ALA A 161 20.01 -11.82 1.36
CA ALA A 161 19.80 -12.96 0.47
C ALA A 161 19.48 -12.57 -0.98
N GLY A 162 19.31 -11.28 -1.30
CA GLY A 162 18.94 -10.80 -2.63
C GLY A 162 17.49 -11.10 -3.05
N LEU A 163 16.64 -11.55 -2.13
CA LEU A 163 15.22 -11.81 -2.41
C LEU A 163 14.40 -10.54 -2.54
N VAL A 164 14.82 -9.47 -1.88
CA VAL A 164 14.19 -8.15 -1.95
C VAL A 164 15.25 -7.05 -2.04
N LYS A 165 14.98 -5.97 -2.78
CA LYS A 165 15.89 -4.82 -2.86
C LYS A 165 15.71 -3.86 -1.70
N ASN A 166 14.47 -3.61 -1.32
CA ASN A 166 14.10 -2.67 -0.27
C ASN A 166 13.11 -3.32 0.70
N ILE A 167 13.18 -2.93 1.97
CA ILE A 167 12.23 -3.33 3.00
C ILE A 167 11.58 -2.11 3.63
N GLY A 168 10.37 -2.27 4.14
CA GLY A 168 9.63 -1.21 4.77
C GLY A 168 8.44 -1.73 5.58
N VAL A 169 7.55 -0.83 5.93
CA VAL A 169 6.41 -1.15 6.81
C VAL A 169 5.12 -0.49 6.32
N CYS A 170 3.97 -1.07 6.69
CA CYS A 170 2.67 -0.46 6.51
C CYS A 170 1.98 -0.23 7.86
N ASN A 171 1.15 0.81 7.91
CA ASN A 171 0.29 1.07 9.07
C ASN A 171 1.04 1.36 10.38
N PHE A 172 2.26 1.85 10.31
CA PHE A 172 3.06 2.25 11.46
C PHE A 172 2.86 3.75 11.74
N GLY A 173 2.72 4.08 13.02
CA GLY A 173 2.76 5.46 13.50
C GLY A 173 4.18 5.90 13.85
N VAL A 174 4.34 7.22 14.19
CA VAL A 174 5.65 7.80 14.54
C VAL A 174 6.32 7.08 15.72
N SER A 175 5.56 6.68 16.74
CA SER A 175 6.11 5.99 17.91
C SER A 175 6.77 4.67 17.55
N LEU A 176 6.09 3.84 16.73
CA LEU A 176 6.64 2.57 16.25
C LEU A 176 7.84 2.76 15.30
N LEU A 177 7.81 3.80 14.45
CA LEU A 177 8.94 4.12 13.58
C LEU A 177 10.16 4.57 14.39
N ARG A 178 9.98 5.39 15.44
CA ARG A 178 11.07 5.79 16.33
C ARG A 178 11.68 4.60 17.06
N ASP A 179 10.86 3.70 17.57
CA ASP A 179 11.31 2.45 18.18
C ASP A 179 12.11 1.61 17.18
N MET A 180 11.55 1.38 15.99
CA MET A 180 12.22 0.63 14.91
C MET A 180 13.57 1.22 14.52
N LEU A 181 13.66 2.53 14.36
CA LEU A 181 14.91 3.22 14.01
C LEU A 181 16.01 3.09 15.09
N SER A 182 15.65 2.71 16.32
CA SER A 182 16.61 2.50 17.41
C SER A 182 17.38 1.18 17.31
N TYR A 183 16.86 0.18 16.57
CA TYR A 183 17.45 -1.14 16.44
C TYR A 183 17.66 -1.61 14.98
N ALA A 184 17.05 -0.96 14.01
CA ALA A 184 17.16 -1.36 12.61
C ALA A 184 18.58 -1.13 12.07
N SER A 185 19.21 -2.18 11.55
CA SER A 185 20.50 -2.09 10.82
C SER A 185 20.27 -1.57 9.40
N ILE A 186 19.17 -1.98 8.77
CA ILE A 186 18.68 -1.44 7.52
C ILE A 186 17.38 -0.66 7.84
N PRO A 187 17.40 0.69 7.78
CA PRO A 187 16.21 1.49 8.05
C PRO A 187 15.08 1.16 7.05
N PRO A 188 13.79 1.32 7.43
CA PRO A 188 12.70 1.15 6.49
C PRO A 188 12.82 2.20 5.36
N ALA A 189 12.87 1.71 4.11
CA ALA A 189 12.96 2.58 2.94
C ALA A 189 11.63 3.27 2.63
N VAL A 190 10.52 2.60 2.93
CA VAL A 190 9.15 3.05 2.63
C VAL A 190 8.23 2.78 3.82
N LEU A 191 7.39 3.78 4.12
CA LEU A 191 6.18 3.63 4.93
C LEU A 191 4.96 3.69 4.01
N GLN A 192 4.11 2.66 4.03
CA GLN A 192 2.84 2.67 3.32
C GLN A 192 1.68 2.84 4.32
N VAL A 193 0.90 3.91 4.19
CA VAL A 193 -0.21 4.24 5.10
C VAL A 193 -1.43 4.73 4.35
N GLU A 194 -2.61 4.65 5.00
CA GLU A 194 -3.78 5.36 4.52
C GLU A 194 -3.53 6.86 4.54
N MET A 195 -3.65 7.51 3.36
CA MET A 195 -3.50 8.95 3.25
C MET A 195 -4.34 9.51 2.11
N HIS A 196 -5.17 10.48 2.44
CA HIS A 196 -6.08 11.19 1.55
C HIS A 196 -6.47 12.53 2.20
N PRO A 197 -7.20 13.44 1.54
CA PRO A 197 -7.49 14.77 2.13
C PRO A 197 -8.21 14.76 3.48
N TYR A 198 -8.97 13.71 3.83
CA TYR A 198 -9.58 13.58 5.17
C TYR A 198 -8.66 12.97 6.22
N LEU A 199 -7.47 12.50 5.81
CA LEU A 199 -6.43 11.96 6.67
C LEU A 199 -5.06 12.38 6.12
N ALA A 200 -4.72 13.63 6.28
CA ALA A 200 -3.52 14.23 5.66
C ALA A 200 -2.21 13.81 6.33
N GLN A 201 -2.24 13.41 7.60
CA GLN A 201 -1.10 12.88 8.36
C GLN A 201 0.18 13.75 8.29
N GLU A 202 0.05 15.06 8.38
CA GLU A 202 1.16 16.01 8.15
C GLU A 202 2.37 15.78 9.07
N LYS A 203 2.13 15.47 10.36
CA LYS A 203 3.22 15.20 11.31
C LYS A 203 3.99 13.92 10.95
N LEU A 204 3.27 12.88 10.53
CA LEU A 204 3.87 11.62 10.10
C LEU A 204 4.69 11.81 8.81
N LEU A 205 4.11 12.50 7.82
CA LEU A 205 4.79 12.77 6.55
C LEU A 205 6.06 13.59 6.77
N ARG A 206 6.00 14.64 7.60
CA ARG A 206 7.18 15.43 7.96
C ARG A 206 8.24 14.58 8.66
N PHE A 207 7.85 13.76 9.63
CA PHE A 207 8.77 12.86 10.33
C PHE A 207 9.47 11.91 9.35
N CYS A 208 8.72 11.27 8.46
CA CYS A 208 9.28 10.38 7.43
C CYS A 208 10.28 11.11 6.53
N GLY A 209 9.95 12.34 6.09
CA GLY A 209 10.85 13.17 5.30
C GLY A 209 12.15 13.52 6.02
N GLU A 210 12.09 13.83 7.32
CA GLU A 210 13.28 14.10 8.16
C GLU A 210 14.14 12.85 8.37
N GLN A 211 13.54 11.64 8.31
CA GLN A 211 14.25 10.36 8.45
C GLN A 211 14.64 9.74 7.09
N GLY A 212 14.33 10.38 5.97
CA GLY A 212 14.58 9.85 4.63
C GLY A 212 13.70 8.67 4.23
N ILE A 213 12.60 8.42 4.95
CA ILE A 213 11.65 7.35 4.67
C ILE A 213 10.64 7.86 3.63
N ALA A 214 10.56 7.23 2.47
CA ALA A 214 9.54 7.56 1.47
C ALA A 214 8.14 7.11 1.95
N VAL A 215 7.10 7.85 1.57
CA VAL A 215 5.72 7.51 1.95
C VAL A 215 4.92 7.13 0.73
N THR A 216 4.23 5.98 0.81
CA THR A 216 3.21 5.55 -0.15
C THR A 216 1.82 5.68 0.47
N ALA A 217 0.95 6.43 -0.18
CA ALA A 217 -0.44 6.61 0.22
C ALA A 217 -1.31 5.50 -0.40
N PHE A 218 -1.84 4.58 0.42
CA PHE A 218 -2.90 3.70 -0.02
C PHE A 218 -4.28 4.35 0.19
N SER A 219 -5.30 3.86 -0.49
CA SER A 219 -6.64 4.48 -0.54
C SER A 219 -6.59 6.00 -0.79
N PRO A 220 -5.79 6.49 -1.76
CA PRO A 220 -5.57 7.91 -1.93
C PRO A 220 -6.84 8.70 -2.28
N LEU A 221 -7.90 8.01 -2.75
CA LEU A 221 -9.23 8.59 -3.03
C LEU A 221 -10.20 8.45 -1.83
N GLY A 222 -9.72 8.00 -0.67
CA GLY A 222 -10.49 7.90 0.58
C GLY A 222 -11.62 6.87 0.50
N ALA A 223 -12.82 7.28 0.90
CA ALA A 223 -14.02 6.46 1.08
C ALA A 223 -14.35 5.50 -0.07
N LEU A 224 -14.00 5.84 -1.31
CA LEU A 224 -14.29 5.01 -2.50
C LEU A 224 -13.79 3.56 -2.38
N SER A 225 -12.70 3.35 -1.65
CA SER A 225 -12.14 2.01 -1.43
C SER A 225 -12.98 1.17 -0.47
N TYR A 226 -13.92 1.78 0.26
CA TYR A 226 -14.60 1.18 1.41
C TYR A 226 -16.11 1.05 1.25
N PHE A 227 -16.74 1.65 0.23
CA PHE A 227 -18.19 1.54 -0.03
C PHE A 227 -18.67 0.10 -0.14
N GLN A 228 -17.94 -0.73 -0.91
CA GLN A 228 -18.35 -2.12 -1.17
C GLN A 228 -18.32 -3.04 0.06
N ILE A 229 -17.58 -2.64 1.09
CA ILE A 229 -17.45 -3.40 2.34
C ILE A 229 -18.13 -2.72 3.52
N GLY A 230 -18.95 -1.69 3.26
CA GLY A 230 -19.79 -1.04 4.27
C GLY A 230 -19.05 -0.18 5.30
N MET A 231 -17.74 0.09 5.10
CA MET A 231 -16.93 0.88 6.04
C MET A 231 -16.95 2.38 5.74
N ALA A 232 -17.63 2.80 4.68
CA ALA A 232 -17.83 4.20 4.30
C ALA A 232 -19.10 4.38 3.48
N THR A 233 -19.63 5.62 3.47
CA THR A 233 -20.80 6.03 2.68
C THR A 233 -20.40 6.98 1.55
N GLU A 234 -21.28 7.16 0.55
CA GLU A 234 -21.04 8.08 -0.57
C GLU A 234 -20.86 9.54 -0.14
N ASP A 235 -21.52 9.96 0.94
CA ASP A 235 -21.41 11.31 1.51
C ASP A 235 -20.00 11.58 2.09
N GLU A 236 -19.25 10.54 2.39
CA GLU A 236 -17.86 10.64 2.84
C GLU A 236 -16.86 10.77 1.69
N SER A 237 -17.33 10.85 0.43
CA SER A 237 -16.43 10.98 -0.72
C SER A 237 -15.76 12.35 -0.77
N VAL A 238 -14.43 12.38 -0.67
CA VAL A 238 -13.63 13.58 -0.82
C VAL A 238 -13.77 14.22 -2.22
N LEU A 239 -14.11 13.42 -3.23
CA LEU A 239 -14.30 13.89 -4.61
C LEU A 239 -15.50 14.83 -4.77
N ASN A 240 -16.42 14.81 -3.81
CA ASN A 240 -17.60 15.66 -3.79
C ASN A 240 -17.34 17.03 -3.13
N GLN A 241 -16.17 17.25 -2.54
CA GLN A 241 -15.85 18.50 -1.85
C GLN A 241 -15.76 19.68 -2.83
N PRO A 242 -16.38 20.83 -2.49
CA PRO A 242 -16.37 22.01 -3.36
C PRO A 242 -14.99 22.46 -3.77
N VAL A 243 -14.00 22.43 -2.85
CA VAL A 243 -12.62 22.85 -3.14
C VAL A 243 -11.94 21.91 -4.15
N VAL A 244 -12.24 20.61 -4.09
CA VAL A 244 -11.71 19.60 -5.02
C VAL A 244 -12.34 19.78 -6.41
N ARG A 245 -13.67 19.97 -6.46
CA ARG A 245 -14.40 20.22 -7.73
C ARG A 245 -13.97 21.52 -8.40
N ALA A 246 -13.82 22.60 -7.63
CA ALA A 246 -13.35 23.88 -8.18
C ALA A 246 -11.93 23.80 -8.76
N ALA A 247 -11.01 23.07 -8.09
CA ALA A 247 -9.68 22.80 -8.64
C ALA A 247 -9.76 21.93 -9.91
N ALA A 248 -10.61 20.91 -9.92
CA ALA A 248 -10.83 20.04 -11.08
C ALA A 248 -11.32 20.84 -12.31
N GLU A 249 -12.27 21.73 -12.12
CA GLU A 249 -12.79 22.63 -13.17
C GLU A 249 -11.69 23.55 -13.72
N ARG A 250 -10.94 24.22 -12.82
CA ARG A 250 -9.86 25.14 -13.18
C ARG A 250 -8.78 24.47 -14.04
N HIS A 251 -8.36 23.27 -13.63
CA HIS A 251 -7.31 22.51 -14.32
C HIS A 251 -7.83 21.63 -15.47
N LYS A 252 -9.14 21.59 -15.72
CA LYS A 252 -9.80 20.69 -16.69
C LYS A 252 -9.42 19.23 -16.46
N LYS A 253 -9.45 18.82 -15.19
CA LYS A 253 -9.15 17.48 -14.70
C LYS A 253 -10.33 16.89 -13.93
N SER A 254 -10.32 15.59 -13.70
CA SER A 254 -11.31 14.99 -12.81
C SER A 254 -10.96 15.26 -11.33
N PRO A 255 -11.96 15.23 -10.44
CA PRO A 255 -11.71 15.28 -8.99
C PRO A 255 -10.72 14.23 -8.49
N ALA A 256 -10.73 13.02 -9.08
CA ALA A 256 -9.77 11.97 -8.76
C ALA A 256 -8.33 12.38 -9.12
N GLN A 257 -8.11 12.96 -10.30
CA GLN A 257 -6.79 13.46 -10.70
C GLN A 257 -6.29 14.56 -9.76
N VAL A 258 -7.17 15.48 -9.32
CA VAL A 258 -6.83 16.52 -8.33
C VAL A 258 -6.36 15.92 -7.02
N VAL A 259 -7.08 14.95 -6.49
CA VAL A 259 -6.73 14.31 -5.21
C VAL A 259 -5.43 13.50 -5.33
N LEU A 260 -5.24 12.77 -6.43
CA LEU A 260 -3.98 12.05 -6.69
C LEU A 260 -2.81 13.02 -6.84
N ARG A 261 -3.02 14.14 -7.56
CA ARG A 261 -2.01 15.20 -7.71
C ARG A 261 -1.65 15.83 -6.37
N TRP A 262 -2.64 16.10 -5.51
CA TRP A 262 -2.41 16.59 -4.16
C TRP A 262 -1.48 15.65 -3.37
N GLY A 263 -1.71 14.34 -3.42
CA GLY A 263 -0.85 13.36 -2.77
C GLY A 263 0.59 13.42 -3.31
N VAL A 264 0.76 13.33 -4.64
CA VAL A 264 2.10 13.35 -5.27
C VAL A 264 2.82 14.68 -5.04
N GLN A 265 2.10 15.81 -5.08
CA GLN A 265 2.69 17.13 -4.88
C GLN A 265 3.13 17.37 -3.43
N ARG A 266 2.62 16.59 -2.47
CA ARG A 266 3.11 16.54 -1.08
C ARG A 266 4.36 15.66 -0.91
N GLY A 267 4.87 15.04 -1.97
CA GLY A 267 6.04 14.17 -1.92
C GLY A 267 5.73 12.72 -1.54
N THR A 268 4.49 12.25 -1.77
CA THR A 268 4.13 10.84 -1.57
C THR A 268 3.96 10.10 -2.89
N ALA A 269 4.22 8.79 -2.89
CA ALA A 269 3.67 7.93 -3.92
C ALA A 269 2.19 7.63 -3.62
N VAL A 270 1.40 7.37 -4.66
CA VAL A 270 -0.03 7.00 -4.55
C VAL A 270 -0.29 5.70 -5.29
N ILE A 271 -1.16 4.84 -4.74
CA ILE A 271 -1.50 3.55 -5.33
C ILE A 271 -3.02 3.40 -5.54
N PRO A 272 -3.62 4.23 -6.43
CA PRO A 272 -5.04 4.07 -6.76
C PRO A 272 -5.31 2.69 -7.39
N LYS A 273 -6.49 2.14 -7.11
CA LYS A 273 -7.02 0.92 -7.73
C LYS A 273 -8.14 1.28 -8.70
N THR A 274 -8.17 0.64 -9.82
CA THR A 274 -9.32 0.66 -10.72
C THR A 274 -9.48 -0.67 -11.44
N SER A 275 -10.72 -1.06 -11.73
CA SER A 275 -11.07 -2.15 -12.64
C SER A 275 -11.55 -1.65 -13.99
N ARG A 276 -11.46 -0.33 -14.26
CA ARG A 276 -11.92 0.31 -15.49
C ARG A 276 -10.71 0.76 -16.30
N PRO A 277 -10.50 0.23 -17.52
CA PRO A 277 -9.32 0.54 -18.36
C PRO A 277 -9.16 2.04 -18.66
N GLU A 278 -10.25 2.76 -18.86
CA GLU A 278 -10.21 4.21 -19.12
C GLU A 278 -9.61 5.00 -17.96
N ARG A 279 -9.83 4.57 -16.72
CA ARG A 279 -9.29 5.21 -15.53
C ARG A 279 -7.82 4.91 -15.29
N LEU A 280 -7.25 3.87 -15.91
CA LEU A 280 -5.81 3.60 -15.82
C LEU A 280 -5.02 4.79 -16.37
N ARG A 281 -5.38 5.27 -17.56
CA ARG A 281 -4.71 6.42 -18.18
C ARG A 281 -5.02 7.71 -17.45
N GLU A 282 -6.26 7.89 -17.01
CA GLU A 282 -6.70 9.06 -16.25
C GLU A 282 -5.87 9.24 -14.98
N ASN A 283 -5.70 8.17 -14.18
CA ASN A 283 -4.94 8.22 -12.93
C ASN A 283 -3.44 8.51 -13.13
N LEU A 284 -2.87 8.16 -14.29
CA LEU A 284 -1.48 8.50 -14.64
C LEU A 284 -1.32 9.93 -15.15
N ALA A 285 -2.38 10.53 -15.73
CA ALA A 285 -2.35 11.86 -16.33
C ALA A 285 -2.48 12.98 -15.28
N ILE A 286 -1.56 12.96 -14.29
CA ILE A 286 -1.53 13.90 -13.15
C ILE A 286 -0.25 14.74 -13.08
N PHE A 287 0.68 14.57 -14.03
CA PHE A 287 1.96 15.29 -14.04
C PHE A 287 1.99 16.49 -14.99
N ASP A 288 0.94 16.71 -15.76
CA ASP A 288 0.80 17.77 -16.74
C ASP A 288 0.11 19.05 -16.20
N PHE A 289 -0.16 19.09 -14.90
CA PHE A 289 -0.66 20.27 -14.18
C PHE A 289 -0.10 20.31 -12.75
N GLU A 290 -0.18 21.48 -12.11
CA GLU A 290 0.19 21.68 -10.72
C GLU A 290 -0.93 22.41 -9.97
N LEU A 291 -1.23 21.93 -8.76
CA LEU A 291 -2.12 22.63 -7.82
C LEU A 291 -1.37 23.85 -7.26
N THR A 292 -2.03 24.97 -7.20
CA THR A 292 -1.50 26.19 -6.56
C THR A 292 -1.32 25.98 -5.06
N ALA A 293 -0.51 26.83 -4.41
CA ALA A 293 -0.33 26.80 -2.96
C ALA A 293 -1.67 26.93 -2.20
N ASP A 294 -2.57 27.77 -2.70
CA ASP A 294 -3.90 27.97 -2.10
C ASP A 294 -4.78 26.72 -2.26
N GLU A 295 -4.77 26.08 -3.42
CA GLU A 295 -5.48 24.81 -3.64
C GLU A 295 -4.92 23.70 -2.76
N MET A 296 -3.60 23.56 -2.69
CA MET A 296 -2.96 22.60 -1.77
C MET A 296 -3.39 22.82 -0.33
N LYS A 297 -3.38 24.08 0.13
CA LYS A 297 -3.81 24.47 1.48
C LYS A 297 -5.30 24.17 1.69
N ALA A 298 -6.16 24.52 0.75
CA ALA A 298 -7.61 24.32 0.85
C ALA A 298 -7.98 22.83 0.87
N ILE A 299 -7.31 22.00 0.07
CA ILE A 299 -7.52 20.54 0.06
C ILE A 299 -6.97 19.92 1.36
N THR A 300 -5.81 20.35 1.84
CA THR A 300 -5.24 19.86 3.11
C THR A 300 -6.12 20.25 4.31
N ALA A 301 -6.78 21.39 4.27
CA ALA A 301 -7.72 21.83 5.30
C ALA A 301 -9.00 20.98 5.41
N LEU A 302 -9.22 20.05 4.49
CA LEU A 302 -10.28 19.04 4.60
C LEU A 302 -9.95 17.93 5.62
N ASP A 303 -8.73 17.92 6.16
CA ASP A 303 -8.30 16.95 7.18
C ASP A 303 -9.22 16.98 8.39
N ARG A 304 -9.75 15.84 8.75
CA ARG A 304 -10.61 15.62 9.91
C ARG A 304 -10.23 14.37 10.69
N ASN A 305 -8.99 13.89 10.46
CA ASN A 305 -8.44 12.66 11.04
C ASN A 305 -9.36 11.44 10.82
N ARG A 306 -10.05 11.38 9.66
CA ARG A 306 -10.96 10.27 9.32
C ARG A 306 -10.18 9.13 8.68
N ARG A 307 -9.95 8.09 9.45
CA ARG A 307 -9.36 6.84 9.00
C ARG A 307 -10.48 5.85 8.65
N PHE A 308 -10.44 5.26 7.47
CA PHE A 308 -11.36 4.21 7.05
C PHE A 308 -10.79 2.82 7.37
N ASN A 309 -9.49 2.63 7.20
CA ASN A 309 -8.77 1.39 7.51
C ASN A 309 -8.24 1.40 8.94
N ASP A 310 -9.14 1.24 9.90
CA ASP A 310 -8.80 1.23 11.32
C ASP A 310 -9.01 -0.16 11.92
N PRO A 311 -7.92 -0.91 12.24
CA PRO A 311 -8.04 -2.21 12.91
C PRO A 311 -8.75 -2.15 14.25
N GLY A 312 -8.72 -1.01 14.97
CA GLY A 312 -9.47 -0.82 16.20
C GLY A 312 -10.99 -0.88 16.02
N VAL A 313 -11.46 -0.66 14.78
CA VAL A 313 -12.87 -0.73 14.40
C VAL A 313 -13.16 -2.03 13.66
N PHE A 314 -12.54 -2.24 12.49
CA PHE A 314 -12.93 -3.36 11.63
C PHE A 314 -12.55 -4.73 12.20
N CYS A 315 -11.50 -4.83 13.04
CA CYS A 315 -11.17 -6.11 13.67
C CYS A 315 -12.21 -6.51 14.72
N GLU A 316 -12.78 -5.55 15.44
CA GLU A 316 -13.86 -5.82 16.39
C GLU A 316 -15.16 -6.19 15.66
N GLU A 317 -15.56 -5.41 14.67
CA GLU A 317 -16.82 -5.58 13.93
C GLU A 317 -16.83 -6.84 13.06
N ALA A 318 -15.75 -7.09 12.31
CA ALA A 318 -15.71 -8.18 11.31
C ALA A 318 -14.98 -9.44 11.81
N PHE A 319 -14.08 -9.33 12.81
CA PHE A 319 -13.24 -10.43 13.24
C PHE A 319 -13.31 -10.71 14.75
N ASN A 320 -14.33 -10.19 15.42
CA ASN A 320 -14.63 -10.45 16.85
C ASN A 320 -13.42 -10.19 17.77
N THR A 321 -12.57 -9.24 17.43
CA THR A 321 -11.33 -9.01 18.18
C THR A 321 -11.01 -7.51 18.20
N PHE A 322 -11.11 -6.88 19.37
CA PHE A 322 -10.68 -5.50 19.54
C PHE A 322 -9.15 -5.43 19.44
N PHE A 323 -8.63 -4.77 18.41
CA PHE A 323 -7.19 -4.67 18.18
C PHE A 323 -6.80 -3.28 17.63
N PRO A 324 -6.85 -2.22 18.45
CA PRO A 324 -6.45 -0.89 18.04
C PRO A 324 -4.94 -0.80 17.82
N ILE A 325 -4.54 -0.11 16.75
CA ILE A 325 -3.15 0.26 16.45
C ILE A 325 -2.97 1.78 16.28
N TYR A 326 -4.08 2.49 16.33
CA TYR A 326 -4.16 3.95 16.30
C TYR A 326 -4.90 4.46 17.52
N GLU A 327 -4.65 5.74 17.90
CA GLU A 327 -5.30 6.46 19.00
C GLU A 327 -6.28 7.51 18.46
#